data_5d38b4bc4b8a82ac53d5aff4a64ab3a0
#
_entry.id   5d38b4bc4b8a82ac53d5aff4a64ab3a0
#
_cell.length_a   1.000
_cell.length_b   1.000
_cell.length_c   1.000
_cell.angle_alpha   90.00
_cell.angle_beta   90.00
_cell.angle_gamma   90.00
#
_symmetry.space_group_name_H-M   'P 1'
#
loop_
_entity.id
_entity.type
_entity.pdbx_description
1 polymer ?
#
loop_
_entity_poly.entity_id
_entity_poly.type
_entity_poly.pdbx_seq_one_letter_code
_entity_poly.pdbx_strand_id
1 'polypeptide(L)' 'DQLFEKLDEILDQAQKANLGNEILFEEMEELKFAYDKLNKKNWGQLFKGKLFDLLIKQVINEDLAKRIFEEVVNMPLYLK' A
#
# COMPACT_ATOMS: atom_id res chain seq x y z
N ASP A 1 -6.51 -12.23 -4.21
CA ASP A 1 -6.05 -11.27 -5.18
C ASP A 1 -4.53 -11.10 -5.12
N GLN A 2 -3.87 -11.20 -6.26
CA GLN A 2 -2.41 -11.15 -6.31
C GLN A 2 -1.84 -9.84 -5.78
N LEU A 3 -2.53 -8.74 -6.03
CA LEU A 3 -2.07 -7.44 -5.55
C LEU A 3 -1.94 -7.42 -4.03
N PHE A 4 -2.96 -7.87 -3.33
CA PHE A 4 -2.95 -7.84 -1.87
C PHE A 4 -2.04 -8.88 -1.28
N GLU A 5 -1.86 -10.02 -1.96
CA GLU A 5 -0.86 -11.00 -1.56
C GLU A 5 0.54 -10.40 -1.57
N LYS A 6 0.87 -9.66 -2.63
CA LYS A 6 2.16 -8.99 -2.75
C LYS A 6 2.33 -7.92 -1.68
N LEU A 7 1.30 -7.13 -1.45
CA LEU A 7 1.36 -6.09 -0.42
C LEU A 7 1.52 -6.71 0.96
N ASP A 8 0.81 -7.80 1.23
CA ASP A 8 0.93 -8.49 2.51
C ASP A 8 2.34 -9.04 2.72
N GLU A 9 2.98 -9.55 1.67
CA GLU A 9 4.37 -9.99 1.76
C GLU A 9 5.31 -8.85 2.12
N ILE A 10 5.13 -7.68 1.50
CA ILE A 10 5.94 -6.51 1.79
C ILE A 10 5.74 -6.06 3.22
N LEU A 11 4.50 -6.03 3.67
CA LEU A 11 4.17 -5.64 5.04
C LEU A 11 4.75 -6.62 6.07
N ASP A 12 4.72 -7.90 5.76
CA ASP A 12 5.30 -8.92 6.64
C ASP A 12 6.81 -8.73 6.77
N GLN A 13 7.48 -8.47 5.65
CA GLN A 13 8.91 -8.18 5.65
C GLN A 13 9.24 -6.92 6.42
N ALA A 14 8.40 -5.89 6.26
CA ALA A 14 8.59 -4.63 6.98
C ALA A 14 8.45 -4.84 8.49
N GLN A 15 7.47 -5.64 8.90
CA GLN A 15 7.28 -5.94 10.31
C GLN A 15 8.48 -6.66 10.90
N LYS A 16 9.03 -7.62 10.18
CA LYS A 16 10.21 -8.35 10.62
C LYS A 16 11.43 -7.45 10.73
N ALA A 17 11.48 -6.39 9.93
CA ALA A 17 12.56 -5.42 9.97
C ALA A 17 12.26 -4.22 10.89
N ASN A 18 11.15 -4.26 11.61
CA ASN A 18 10.68 -3.18 12.49
C ASN A 18 10.41 -1.86 11.75
N LEU A 19 10.01 -1.97 10.48
CA LEU A 19 9.72 -0.79 9.66
C LEU A 19 8.25 -0.45 9.57
N GLY A 20 7.37 -1.36 9.95
CA GLY A 20 5.93 -1.12 9.92
C GLY A 20 5.39 -0.93 11.32
N ASN A 21 4.20 -0.38 11.42
CA ASN A 21 3.49 -0.26 12.68
C ASN A 21 2.00 -0.43 12.47
N GLU A 22 1.25 -0.35 13.56
CA GLU A 22 -0.18 -0.58 13.55
C GLU A 22 -0.92 0.37 12.61
N ILE A 23 -0.47 1.62 12.54
CA ILE A 23 -1.10 2.61 11.66
C ILE A 23 -1.00 2.18 10.21
N LEU A 24 0.18 1.70 9.80
CA LEU A 24 0.38 1.21 8.44
C LEU A 24 -0.58 0.06 8.12
N PHE A 25 -0.69 -0.89 9.03
CA PHE A 25 -1.55 -2.04 8.79
C PHE A 25 -3.02 -1.66 8.72
N GLU A 26 -3.46 -0.73 9.56
CA GLU A 26 -4.84 -0.22 9.52
C GLU A 26 -5.14 0.47 8.19
N GLU A 27 -4.21 1.30 7.71
CA GLU A 27 -4.39 1.99 6.44
C GLU A 27 -4.45 1.01 5.26
N MET A 28 -3.65 -0.05 5.31
CA MET A 28 -3.69 -1.07 4.27
C MET A 28 -5.01 -1.85 4.30
N GLU A 29 -5.56 -2.11 5.47
CA GLU A 29 -6.87 -2.75 5.58
C GLU A 29 -7.97 -1.87 4.98
N GLU A 30 -7.90 -0.56 5.20
CA GLU A 30 -8.84 0.37 4.58
C GLU A 30 -8.74 0.35 3.06
N LEU A 31 -7.51 0.25 2.54
CA LEU A 31 -7.31 0.16 1.10
C LEU A 31 -7.86 -1.13 0.52
N LYS A 32 -7.71 -2.25 1.21
CA LYS A 32 -8.30 -3.52 0.80
C LYS A 32 -9.83 -3.42 0.73
N PHE A 33 -10.41 -2.82 1.74
CA PHE A 33 -11.85 -2.64 1.82
C PHE A 33 -12.35 -1.77 0.66
N ALA A 34 -11.66 -0.67 0.38
CA ALA A 34 -12.03 0.25 -0.67
C ALA A 34 -11.85 -0.33 -2.08
N TYR A 35 -10.98 -1.32 -2.22
CA TYR A 35 -10.68 -1.91 -3.52
C TYR A 35 -11.92 -2.48 -4.20
N ASP A 36 -12.80 -3.10 -3.42
CA ASP A 36 -14.03 -3.66 -3.95
C ASP A 36 -15.12 -2.64 -4.21
N LYS A 37 -14.97 -1.43 -3.67
CA LYS A 37 -16.01 -0.40 -3.73
C LYS A 37 -15.72 0.69 -4.75
N LEU A 38 -14.46 0.92 -5.06
CA LEU A 38 -14.05 1.98 -5.97
C LEU A 38 -13.62 1.41 -7.30
N ASN A 39 -13.74 2.20 -8.36
CA ASN A 39 -13.12 1.81 -9.61
C ASN A 39 -11.60 1.93 -9.51
N LYS A 40 -10.89 1.36 -10.49
CA LYS A 40 -9.43 1.30 -10.44
C LYS A 40 -8.77 2.66 -10.34
N LYS A 41 -9.31 3.63 -11.07
CA LYS A 41 -8.75 4.98 -11.07
C LYS A 41 -8.90 5.64 -9.70
N ASN A 42 -10.09 5.57 -9.12
CA ASN A 42 -10.34 6.18 -7.83
C ASN A 42 -9.58 5.46 -6.72
N TRP A 43 -9.49 4.14 -6.79
CA TRP A 43 -8.71 3.39 -5.83
C TRP A 43 -7.24 3.77 -5.90
N GLY A 44 -6.70 3.90 -7.12
CA GLY A 44 -5.31 4.31 -7.31
C GLY A 44 -5.01 5.66 -6.72
N GLN A 45 -5.93 6.61 -6.85
CA GLN A 45 -5.76 7.93 -6.25
C GLN A 45 -5.80 7.86 -4.73
N LEU A 46 -6.71 7.07 -4.18
CA LEU A 46 -6.77 6.86 -2.74
C LEU A 46 -5.50 6.23 -2.22
N PHE A 47 -4.99 5.21 -2.92
CA PHE A 47 -3.75 4.54 -2.57
C PHE A 47 -2.57 5.52 -2.51
N LYS A 48 -2.43 6.32 -3.55
CA LYS A 48 -1.34 7.31 -3.61
C LYS A 48 -1.42 8.30 -2.47
N GLY A 49 -2.63 8.79 -2.19
CA GLY A 49 -2.84 9.75 -1.11
C GLY A 49 -2.49 9.16 0.25
N LYS A 50 -2.92 7.92 0.51
CA LYS A 50 -2.60 7.26 1.77
C LYS A 50 -1.12 6.98 1.91
N LEU A 51 -0.47 6.52 0.84
CA LEU A 51 0.96 6.24 0.88
C LEU A 51 1.77 7.50 1.14
N PHE A 52 1.41 8.58 0.48
CA PHE A 52 2.08 9.87 0.65
C PHE A 52 1.88 10.41 2.07
N ASP A 53 0.68 10.29 2.61
CA ASP A 53 0.37 10.71 3.96
C ASP A 53 1.18 9.93 5.00
N LEU A 54 1.30 8.62 4.82
CA LEU A 54 2.12 7.79 5.71
C LEU A 54 3.59 8.19 5.67
N LEU A 55 4.07 8.55 4.48
CA LEU A 55 5.45 8.99 4.32
C LEU A 55 5.68 10.33 5.03
N ILE A 56 4.77 11.27 4.87
CA ILE A 56 4.86 12.58 5.53
C ILE A 56 4.84 12.44 7.05
N LYS A 57 3.98 11.56 7.55
CA LYS A 57 3.87 11.32 8.99
C LYS A 57 5.02 10.46 9.53
N GLN A 58 5.90 10.01 8.66
CA GLN A 58 7.04 9.18 9.02
C GLN A 58 6.66 7.82 9.61
N VAL A 59 5.46 7.34 9.25
CA VAL A 59 5.04 5.99 9.60
C VAL A 59 5.83 4.97 8.81
N ILE A 60 6.18 5.30 7.57
CA ILE A 60 7.02 4.46 6.72
C ILE A 60 8.19 5.31 6.20
N ASN A 61 9.28 4.64 5.84
CA ASN A 61 10.40 5.33 5.23
C ASN A 61 10.27 5.32 3.70
N GLU A 62 11.18 6.06 3.03
CA GLU A 62 11.14 6.18 1.57
C GLU A 62 11.32 4.83 0.88
N ASP A 63 12.20 3.98 1.40
CA ASP A 63 12.45 2.68 0.80
C ASP A 63 11.21 1.80 0.82
N LEU A 64 10.52 1.77 1.94
CA LEU A 64 9.29 0.98 2.06
C LEU A 64 8.19 1.55 1.17
N ALA A 65 8.04 2.87 1.17
CA ALA A 65 7.06 3.54 0.32
C ALA A 65 7.30 3.22 -1.15
N LYS A 66 8.54 3.26 -1.57
CA LYS A 66 8.91 2.96 -2.95
C LYS A 66 8.58 1.52 -3.33
N ARG A 67 8.89 0.58 -2.45
CA ARG A 67 8.60 -0.83 -2.69
C ARG A 67 7.11 -1.08 -2.83
N ILE A 68 6.31 -0.49 -1.94
CA ILE A 68 4.86 -0.63 -2.00
C ILE A 68 4.32 -0.03 -3.29
N PHE A 69 4.78 1.16 -3.63
CA PHE A 69 4.34 1.85 -4.84
C PHE A 69 4.67 1.06 -6.10
N GLU A 70 5.90 0.55 -6.18
CA GLU A 70 6.33 -0.22 -7.35
C GLU A 70 5.51 -1.49 -7.54
N GLU A 71 5.17 -2.18 -6.46
CA GLU A 71 4.36 -3.38 -6.56
C GLU A 71 2.97 -3.08 -7.12
N VAL A 72 2.37 -1.99 -6.68
CA VAL A 72 1.05 -1.60 -7.15
C VAL A 72 1.10 -1.14 -8.62
N VAL A 73 2.07 -0.31 -8.96
CA VAL A 73 2.20 0.23 -10.31
C VAL A 73 2.47 -0.86 -11.34
N ASN A 74 3.20 -1.90 -10.94
CA ASN A 74 3.57 -2.98 -11.85
C ASN A 74 2.48 -4.05 -12.00
N MET A 75 1.37 -3.93 -11.28
CA MET A 75 0.28 -4.89 -11.43
C MET A 75 -0.55 -4.56 -12.68
N PRO A 76 -0.95 -5.58 -13.46
CA PRO A 76 -1.75 -5.33 -14.67
C PRO A 76 -3.05 -4.58 -14.41
N LEU A 77 -3.63 -4.77 -13.24
CA LEU A 77 -4.87 -4.07 -12.87
C LEU A 77 -4.68 -2.57 -12.83
N TYR A 78 -3.54 -2.12 -12.34
CA TYR A 78 -3.28 -0.70 -12.17
C TYR A 78 -2.93 -0.05 -13.50
N LEU A 79 -2.29 -0.78 -14.38
CA LEU A 79 -1.79 -0.25 -15.65
C LEU A 79 -2.87 -0.02 -16.70
N LYS A 80 -4.08 -0.42 -16.45
CA LYS A 80 -5.18 -0.19 -17.38
C LYS A 80 -5.82 1.19 -17.24
#